data_caa78ddd6b1bdd449770c0d30450f15c
#
_entry.id   caa78ddd6b1bdd449770c0d30450f15c
#
_cell.length_a   1.000
_cell.length_b   1.000
_cell.length_c   1.000
_cell.angle_alpha   90.00
_cell.angle_beta   90.00
_cell.angle_gamma   90.00
#
_symmetry.space_group_name_H-M   'P 1'
#
loop_
_entity.id
_entity.type
_entity.pdbx_description
1 polymer ?
#
loop_
_entity_poly.entity_id
_entity_poly.type
_entity_poly.pdbx_seq_one_letter_code
_entity_poly.pdbx_strand_id
1 'polypeptide(L)'
;MFLFVTGNDTDIGKTLTTALIVKSLSDKYNRIAVVKPVESGVKNASNSDLYFIQKINKNNIDSLVFYNFETFKEPLAPLTSSILEGRKVNSMILTNNILKLEKDFDLVIIEGAGGLRVPITKNFEVIDLIKAINATVILVISPFLGTINHTLLSIEAMKS
;
A
#
# COMPACT_ATOMS: atom_id res chain seq x y z
N MET A 1 1.60 -0.81 15.44
CA MET A 1 2.83 -0.82 14.60
C MET A 1 2.44 -0.80 13.13
N PHE A 2 3.09 0.05 12.31
CA PHE A 2 2.82 0.16 10.86
C PHE A 2 3.95 -0.48 10.05
N LEU A 3 3.60 -1.34 9.10
CA LEU A 3 4.50 -1.94 8.12
C LEU A 3 4.04 -1.54 6.72
N PHE A 4 4.88 -0.86 5.95
CA PHE A 4 4.54 -0.34 4.64
C PHE A 4 5.30 -1.07 3.53
N VAL A 5 4.58 -1.78 2.66
CA VAL A 5 5.12 -2.45 1.48
C VAL A 5 5.04 -1.49 0.30
N THR A 6 6.19 -1.08 -0.19
CA THR A 6 6.33 -0.24 -1.40
C THR A 6 7.25 -0.91 -2.41
N GLY A 7 7.49 -0.28 -3.54
CA GLY A 7 8.36 -0.83 -4.56
C GLY A 7 9.20 0.23 -5.25
N ASN A 8 10.20 -0.22 -6.01
CA ASN A 8 10.96 0.64 -6.92
C ASN A 8 10.30 0.75 -8.30
N ASP A 9 9.17 0.02 -8.53
CA ASP A 9 8.39 0.06 -9.77
C ASP A 9 6.96 -0.48 -9.55
N THR A 10 6.17 -0.50 -10.63
CA THR A 10 4.85 -1.11 -10.71
C THR A 10 4.99 -2.58 -11.17
N ASP A 11 4.03 -3.45 -10.82
CA ASP A 11 3.94 -4.86 -11.23
C ASP A 11 5.16 -5.74 -10.88
N ILE A 12 5.90 -5.37 -9.84
CA ILE A 12 7.09 -6.08 -9.36
C ILE A 12 6.81 -7.08 -8.22
N GLY A 13 5.53 -7.35 -7.92
CA GLY A 13 5.12 -8.32 -6.92
C GLY A 13 4.83 -7.75 -5.53
N LYS A 14 4.53 -6.45 -5.38
CA LYS A 14 4.13 -5.87 -4.08
C LYS A 14 2.99 -6.64 -3.45
N THR A 15 1.91 -6.88 -4.20
CA THR A 15 0.70 -7.55 -3.72
C THR A 15 0.97 -9.00 -3.28
N LEU A 16 1.80 -9.73 -4.04
CA LEU A 16 2.23 -11.07 -3.63
C LEU A 16 3.07 -11.02 -2.37
N THR A 17 4.03 -10.08 -2.29
CA THR A 17 4.87 -9.88 -1.10
C THR A 17 4.00 -9.55 0.12
N THR A 18 3.05 -8.63 -0.02
CA THR A 18 2.09 -8.28 1.03
C THR A 18 1.30 -9.51 1.48
N ALA A 19 0.77 -10.30 0.55
CA ALA A 19 0.02 -11.52 0.86
C ALA A 19 0.85 -12.54 1.65
N LEU A 20 2.13 -12.73 1.30
CA LEU A 20 3.03 -13.65 1.98
C LEU A 20 3.44 -13.13 3.37
N ILE A 21 3.65 -11.83 3.53
CA ILE A 21 3.92 -11.20 4.83
C ILE A 21 2.71 -11.39 5.75
N VAL A 22 1.50 -11.07 5.28
CA VAL A 22 0.26 -11.31 6.02
C VAL A 22 0.17 -12.75 6.48
N LYS A 23 0.39 -13.70 5.57
CA LYS A 23 0.34 -15.14 5.88
C LYS A 23 1.37 -15.55 6.93
N SER A 24 2.59 -15.02 6.85
CA SER A 24 3.67 -15.38 7.79
C SER A 24 3.51 -14.75 9.18
N LEU A 25 2.74 -13.67 9.28
CA LEU A 25 2.54 -12.93 10.52
C LEU A 25 1.19 -13.19 11.20
N SER A 26 0.23 -13.80 10.50
CA SER A 26 -1.12 -14.06 11.03
C SER A 26 -1.14 -14.97 12.26
N ASP A 27 -0.14 -15.84 12.44
CA ASP A 27 -0.01 -16.68 13.63
C ASP A 27 0.67 -15.96 14.80
N LYS A 28 1.25 -14.77 14.57
CA LYS A 28 2.00 -14.01 15.58
C LYS A 28 1.24 -12.83 16.15
N TYR A 29 0.22 -12.36 15.44
CA TYR A 29 -0.59 -11.21 15.81
C TYR A 29 -2.08 -11.59 15.83
N ASN A 30 -2.79 -11.21 16.87
CA ASN A 30 -4.20 -11.57 17.04
C ASN A 30 -5.11 -10.80 16.07
N ARG A 31 -4.77 -9.52 15.80
CA ARG A 31 -5.56 -8.67 14.91
C ARG A 31 -4.64 -7.89 13.96
N ILE A 32 -4.79 -8.14 12.66
CA ILE A 32 -4.03 -7.47 11.60
C ILE A 32 -4.98 -6.69 10.70
N ALA A 33 -4.71 -5.39 10.51
CA ALA A 33 -5.31 -4.63 9.43
C ALA A 33 -4.45 -4.72 8.16
N VAL A 34 -5.06 -5.04 7.04
CA VAL A 34 -4.44 -5.02 5.71
C VAL A 34 -5.04 -3.84 4.94
N VAL A 35 -4.21 -2.87 4.61
CA VAL A 35 -4.66 -1.57 4.10
C VAL A 35 -4.12 -1.30 2.71
N LYS A 36 -4.99 -0.94 1.80
CA LYS A 36 -4.67 -0.32 0.52
C LYS A 36 -5.15 1.13 0.58
N PRO A 37 -4.27 2.11 0.86
CA PRO A 37 -4.68 3.52 1.01
C PRO A 37 -5.36 4.07 -0.22
N VAL A 38 -4.77 3.79 -1.38
CA VAL A 38 -5.30 4.15 -2.70
C VAL A 38 -5.02 3.01 -3.66
N GLU A 39 -6.02 2.66 -4.46
CA GLU A 39 -5.91 1.62 -5.47
C GLU A 39 -6.51 2.11 -6.80
N SER A 40 -5.75 1.99 -7.89
CA SER A 40 -6.17 2.32 -9.25
C SER A 40 -6.35 1.06 -10.09
N GLY A 41 -7.17 1.11 -11.14
CA GLY A 41 -7.45 -0.04 -11.99
C GLY A 41 -8.53 -0.99 -11.46
N VAL A 42 -9.28 -0.60 -10.43
CA VAL A 42 -10.31 -1.43 -9.81
C VAL A 42 -11.64 -1.26 -10.53
N LYS A 43 -11.94 -2.15 -11.46
CA LYS A 43 -13.23 -2.17 -12.18
C LYS A 43 -14.30 -2.95 -11.42
N ASN A 44 -13.91 -3.92 -10.63
CA ASN A 44 -14.79 -4.72 -9.77
C ASN A 44 -13.98 -5.27 -8.58
N ALA A 45 -14.66 -5.80 -7.57
CA ALA A 45 -14.00 -6.30 -6.36
C ALA A 45 -12.95 -7.39 -6.63
N SER A 46 -13.14 -8.24 -7.64
CA SER A 46 -12.21 -9.34 -7.95
C SER A 46 -10.89 -8.89 -8.60
N ASN A 47 -10.80 -7.63 -9.05
CA ASN A 47 -9.58 -7.04 -9.58
C ASN A 47 -8.74 -6.33 -8.50
N SER A 48 -9.23 -6.22 -7.26
CA SER A 48 -8.53 -5.54 -6.18
C SER A 48 -7.34 -6.35 -5.66
N ASP A 49 -6.25 -5.67 -5.34
CA ASP A 49 -5.10 -6.23 -4.65
C ASP A 49 -5.51 -6.86 -3.31
N LEU A 50 -6.40 -6.21 -2.58
CA LEU A 50 -6.92 -6.74 -1.31
C LEU A 50 -7.70 -8.04 -1.50
N TYR A 51 -8.46 -8.18 -2.59
CA TYR A 51 -9.13 -9.45 -2.90
C TYR A 51 -8.12 -10.58 -3.14
N PHE A 52 -7.04 -10.30 -3.86
CA PHE A 52 -5.97 -11.27 -4.06
C PHE A 52 -5.31 -11.67 -2.73
N ILE A 53 -4.98 -10.71 -1.87
CA ILE A 53 -4.38 -10.95 -0.55
C ILE A 53 -5.34 -11.79 0.31
N GLN A 54 -6.63 -11.45 0.33
CA GLN A 54 -7.66 -12.17 1.06
C GLN A 54 -7.78 -13.63 0.59
N LYS A 55 -7.76 -13.86 -0.73
CA LYS A 55 -7.84 -15.20 -1.32
C LYS A 55 -6.67 -16.09 -0.90
N ILE A 56 -5.44 -15.54 -0.83
CA ILE A 56 -4.26 -16.29 -0.37
C ILE A 56 -4.34 -16.60 1.13
N ASN A 57 -4.97 -15.72 1.91
CA ASN A 57 -5.02 -15.80 3.37
C ASN A 57 -6.38 -16.31 3.91
N LYS A 58 -7.16 -16.99 3.10
CA LYS A 58 -8.53 -17.45 3.45
C LYS A 58 -8.62 -18.28 4.75
N ASN A 59 -7.56 -18.99 5.11
CA ASN A 59 -7.54 -19.83 6.31
C ASN A 59 -7.33 -19.02 7.61
N ASN A 60 -6.87 -17.77 7.51
CA ASN A 60 -6.57 -16.89 8.64
C ASN A 60 -7.48 -15.67 8.65
N ILE A 61 -8.60 -15.74 7.93
CA ILE A 61 -9.47 -14.58 7.66
C ILE A 61 -10.04 -13.94 8.92
N ASP A 62 -10.25 -14.72 9.97
CA ASP A 62 -10.86 -14.24 11.23
C ASP A 62 -9.99 -13.25 12.01
N SER A 63 -8.67 -13.30 11.80
CA SER A 63 -7.70 -12.36 12.40
C SER A 63 -7.40 -11.13 11.52
N LEU A 64 -7.95 -11.08 10.28
CA LEU A 64 -7.63 -10.10 9.28
C LEU A 64 -8.82 -9.17 8.99
N VAL A 65 -8.56 -7.86 8.94
CA VAL A 65 -9.53 -6.87 8.46
C VAL A 65 -8.91 -6.08 7.32
N PHE A 66 -9.67 -5.90 6.24
CA PHE A 66 -9.20 -5.30 5.00
C PHE A 66 -9.80 -3.91 4.81
N TYR A 67 -8.96 -2.91 4.50
CA TYR A 67 -9.37 -1.53 4.26
C TYR A 67 -8.86 -1.03 2.92
N ASN A 68 -9.79 -0.65 2.03
CA ASN A 68 -9.49 0.10 0.83
C ASN A 68 -10.15 1.48 0.97
N PHE A 69 -9.37 2.54 1.13
CA PHE A 69 -9.94 3.86 1.41
C PHE A 69 -10.36 4.60 0.14
N GLU A 70 -9.52 4.54 -0.91
CA GLU A 70 -9.82 5.19 -2.18
C GLU A 70 -9.56 4.24 -3.34
N THR A 71 -10.57 4.06 -4.20
CA THR A 71 -10.46 3.23 -5.40
C THR A 71 -10.80 4.01 -6.64
N PHE A 72 -10.05 3.78 -7.71
CA PHE A 72 -10.24 4.39 -9.03
C PHE A 72 -10.30 3.31 -10.11
N LYS A 73 -11.10 3.56 -11.17
CA LYS A 73 -11.30 2.61 -12.27
C LYS A 73 -10.13 2.58 -13.24
N GLU A 74 -9.52 3.74 -13.49
CA GLU A 74 -8.43 3.86 -14.44
C GLU A 74 -7.10 3.39 -13.82
N PRO A 75 -6.30 2.56 -14.54
CA PRO A 75 -5.03 2.01 -14.04
C PRO A 75 -3.89 3.02 -14.23
N LEU A 76 -4.00 4.18 -13.59
CA LEU A 76 -3.04 5.27 -13.65
C LEU A 76 -2.57 5.66 -12.24
N ALA A 77 -1.60 6.57 -12.13
CA ALA A 77 -1.21 7.10 -10.83
C ALA A 77 -2.43 7.69 -10.08
N PRO A 78 -2.53 7.53 -8.77
CA PRO A 78 -3.70 7.93 -7.97
C PRO A 78 -4.17 9.36 -8.25
N LEU A 79 -3.25 10.33 -8.32
CA LEU A 79 -3.58 11.71 -8.67
C LEU A 79 -4.24 11.83 -10.04
N THR A 80 -3.69 11.15 -11.05
CA THR A 80 -4.22 11.20 -12.41
C THR A 80 -5.60 10.56 -12.48
N SER A 81 -5.77 9.38 -11.88
CA SER A 81 -7.06 8.69 -11.83
C SER A 81 -8.13 9.52 -11.09
N SER A 82 -7.75 10.17 -9.99
CA SER A 82 -8.68 11.03 -9.23
C SER A 82 -9.16 12.23 -10.04
N ILE A 83 -8.25 12.86 -10.83
CA ILE A 83 -8.60 13.99 -11.70
C ILE A 83 -9.55 13.54 -12.82
N LEU A 84 -9.26 12.41 -13.46
CA LEU A 84 -10.12 11.88 -14.54
C LEU A 84 -11.52 11.51 -14.06
N GLU A 85 -11.64 11.03 -12.83
CA GLU A 85 -12.93 10.70 -12.22
C GLU A 85 -13.60 11.90 -11.52
N GLY A 86 -13.04 13.12 -11.62
CA GLY A 86 -13.58 14.32 -10.96
C GLY A 86 -13.59 14.24 -9.43
N ARG A 87 -12.75 13.40 -8.84
CA ARG A 87 -12.62 13.16 -7.40
C ARG A 87 -11.36 13.80 -6.85
N LYS A 88 -11.32 14.02 -5.53
CA LYS A 88 -10.14 14.54 -4.84
C LYS A 88 -9.84 13.66 -3.64
N VAL A 89 -8.63 13.13 -3.59
CA VAL A 89 -8.12 12.46 -2.39
C VAL A 89 -7.74 13.53 -1.36
N ASN A 90 -8.22 13.36 -0.12
CA ASN A 90 -7.78 14.19 0.99
C ASN A 90 -6.69 13.43 1.78
N SER A 91 -5.44 13.86 1.60
CA SER A 91 -4.29 13.19 2.23
C SER A 91 -4.34 13.21 3.76
N MET A 92 -4.86 14.28 4.37
CA MET A 92 -5.01 14.36 5.83
C MET A 92 -6.04 13.36 6.35
N ILE A 93 -7.20 13.25 5.70
CA ILE A 93 -8.22 12.28 6.07
C ILE A 93 -7.69 10.86 5.89
N LEU A 94 -7.03 10.58 4.76
CA LEU A 94 -6.42 9.29 4.46
C LEU A 94 -5.42 8.89 5.55
N THR A 95 -4.48 9.77 5.87
CA THR A 95 -3.47 9.54 6.92
C THR A 95 -4.11 9.31 8.29
N ASN A 96 -5.08 10.13 8.69
CA ASN A 96 -5.76 10.00 9.96
C ASN A 96 -6.57 8.70 10.07
N ASN A 97 -7.17 8.23 8.99
CA ASN A 97 -7.89 6.96 8.97
C ASN A 97 -6.94 5.79 9.19
N ILE A 98 -5.73 5.82 8.61
CA ILE A 98 -4.71 4.80 8.83
C ILE A 98 -4.19 4.85 10.27
N LEU A 99 -3.86 6.04 10.79
CA LEU A 99 -3.36 6.20 12.16
C LEU A 99 -4.35 5.69 13.21
N LYS A 100 -5.65 5.86 13.01
CA LYS A 100 -6.68 5.35 13.92
C LYS A 100 -6.65 3.84 14.09
N LEU A 101 -6.22 3.08 13.06
CA LEU A 101 -6.16 1.63 13.09
C LEU A 101 -5.16 1.11 14.16
N GLU A 102 -4.17 1.90 14.55
CA GLU A 102 -3.20 1.49 15.57
C GLU A 102 -3.85 1.17 16.93
N LYS A 103 -5.02 1.75 17.21
CA LYS A 103 -5.75 1.53 18.46
C LYS A 103 -6.46 0.16 18.51
N ASP A 104 -6.82 -0.35 17.34
CA ASP A 104 -7.69 -1.53 17.23
C ASP A 104 -6.94 -2.77 16.71
N PHE A 105 -5.71 -2.60 16.20
CA PHE A 105 -4.92 -3.66 15.58
C PHE A 105 -3.50 -3.72 16.13
N ASP A 106 -3.00 -4.94 16.34
CA ASP A 106 -1.63 -5.19 16.77
C ASP A 106 -0.61 -4.82 15.68
N LEU A 107 -1.00 -5.07 14.43
CA LEU A 107 -0.21 -4.80 13.24
C LEU A 107 -1.09 -4.22 12.12
N VAL A 108 -0.61 -3.17 11.49
CA VAL A 108 -1.23 -2.57 10.29
C VAL A 108 -0.25 -2.74 9.13
N ILE A 109 -0.60 -3.59 8.16
CA ILE A 109 0.20 -3.84 6.95
C ILE A 109 -0.41 -3.02 5.82
N ILE A 110 0.38 -2.14 5.24
CA ILE A 110 -0.08 -1.18 4.23
C ILE A 110 0.63 -1.49 2.92
N GLU A 111 -0.12 -1.60 1.83
CA GLU A 111 0.44 -1.70 0.49
C GLU A 111 0.29 -0.39 -0.27
N GLY A 112 1.42 0.18 -0.70
CA GLY A 112 1.46 1.40 -1.50
C GLY A 112 1.03 1.19 -2.95
N ALA A 113 0.73 2.29 -3.64
CA ALA A 113 0.46 2.33 -5.08
C ALA A 113 1.76 2.72 -5.82
N GLY A 114 2.29 1.82 -6.65
CA GLY A 114 3.53 2.06 -7.40
C GLY A 114 4.77 2.21 -6.52
N GLY A 115 5.59 3.21 -6.79
CA GLY A 115 6.82 3.52 -6.05
C GLY A 115 6.68 4.71 -5.10
N LEU A 116 7.79 5.05 -4.42
CA LEU A 116 7.84 6.07 -3.36
C LEU A 116 7.40 7.48 -3.80
N ARG A 117 7.76 7.88 -5.04
CA ARG A 117 7.48 9.20 -5.60
C ARG A 117 6.18 9.27 -6.39
N VAL A 118 5.32 8.24 -6.27
CA VAL A 118 4.01 8.25 -6.92
C VAL A 118 3.10 9.26 -6.22
N PRO A 119 2.51 10.23 -6.96
CA PRO A 119 1.67 11.27 -6.38
C PRO A 119 0.28 10.71 -6.02
N ILE A 120 -0.10 10.86 -4.76
CA ILE A 120 -1.45 10.63 -4.25
C ILE A 120 -2.28 11.90 -4.46
N THR A 121 -1.69 13.05 -4.18
CA THR A 121 -2.22 14.40 -4.48
C THR A 121 -1.14 15.25 -5.13
N LYS A 122 -1.45 16.51 -5.48
CA LYS A 122 -0.46 17.44 -6.08
C LYS A 122 0.80 17.65 -5.20
N ASN A 123 0.64 17.60 -3.88
CA ASN A 123 1.68 17.92 -2.90
C ASN A 123 1.86 16.81 -1.87
N PHE A 124 1.46 15.58 -2.18
CA PHE A 124 1.56 14.46 -1.26
C PHE A 124 1.77 13.16 -2.04
N GLU A 125 2.90 12.54 -1.81
CA GLU A 125 3.36 11.32 -2.46
C GLU A 125 3.26 10.12 -1.51
N VAL A 126 3.51 8.92 -2.02
CA VAL A 126 3.55 7.69 -1.20
C VAL A 126 4.57 7.81 -0.07
N ILE A 127 5.74 8.41 -0.32
CA ILE A 127 6.78 8.60 0.70
C ILE A 127 6.32 9.55 1.83
N ASP A 128 5.50 10.55 1.51
CA ASP A 128 4.96 11.46 2.53
C ASP A 128 3.98 10.73 3.45
N LEU A 129 3.18 9.81 2.90
CA LEU A 129 2.30 8.97 3.71
C LEU A 129 3.12 8.07 4.65
N ILE A 130 4.17 7.42 4.14
CA ILE A 130 5.09 6.58 4.93
C ILE A 130 5.67 7.38 6.11
N LYS A 131 6.17 8.58 5.85
CA LYS A 131 6.72 9.48 6.88
C LYS A 131 5.64 9.91 7.88
N ALA A 132 4.46 10.29 7.39
CA ALA A 132 3.38 10.79 8.24
C ALA A 132 2.85 9.75 9.24
N ILE A 133 2.90 8.45 8.89
CA ILE A 133 2.48 7.37 9.79
C ILE A 133 3.66 6.68 10.49
N ASN A 134 4.89 7.15 10.28
CA ASN A 134 6.12 6.58 10.84
C ASN A 134 6.22 5.06 10.64
N ALA A 135 6.00 4.58 9.42
CA ALA A 135 5.97 3.16 9.12
C ALA A 135 7.37 2.56 8.92
N THR A 136 7.55 1.31 9.33
CA THR A 136 8.66 0.48 8.87
C THR A 136 8.44 0.09 7.41
N VAL A 137 9.45 0.27 6.55
CA VAL A 137 9.32 0.08 5.11
C VAL A 137 9.90 -1.25 4.66
N ILE A 138 9.15 -1.97 3.82
CA ILE A 138 9.64 -3.07 3.00
C ILE A 138 9.65 -2.58 1.55
N LEU A 139 10.85 -2.48 0.98
CA LEU A 139 11.05 -2.10 -0.41
C LEU A 139 11.14 -3.36 -1.28
N VAL A 140 10.11 -3.61 -2.08
CA VAL A 140 10.13 -4.65 -3.11
C VAL A 140 10.89 -4.13 -4.32
N ILE A 141 11.84 -4.92 -4.82
CA ILE A 141 12.69 -4.52 -5.94
C ILE A 141 12.46 -5.42 -7.16
N SER A 142 12.50 -4.81 -8.33
CA SER A 142 12.44 -5.53 -9.60
C SER A 142 13.72 -6.35 -9.83
N PRO A 143 13.68 -7.58 -10.33
CA PRO A 143 14.87 -8.38 -10.65
C PRO A 143 15.47 -8.04 -12.04
N PHE A 144 14.93 -7.06 -12.75
CA PHE A 144 15.33 -6.74 -14.13
C PHE A 144 16.48 -5.71 -14.20
N LEU A 145 17.05 -5.56 -15.40
CA LEU A 145 18.08 -4.55 -15.67
C LEU A 145 17.59 -3.15 -15.28
N GLY A 146 18.44 -2.38 -14.60
CA GLY A 146 18.09 -1.07 -14.01
C GLY A 146 17.75 -1.12 -12.52
N THR A 147 17.56 -2.31 -11.94
CA THR A 147 17.14 -2.45 -10.53
C THR A 147 18.11 -1.78 -9.57
N ILE A 148 19.44 -1.86 -9.80
CA ILE A 148 20.43 -1.22 -8.93
C ILE A 148 20.19 0.29 -8.87
N ASN A 149 20.06 0.94 -10.04
CA ASN A 149 19.78 2.37 -10.12
C ASN A 149 18.47 2.74 -9.42
N HIS A 150 17.36 2.07 -9.75
CA HIS A 150 16.04 2.36 -9.17
C HIS A 150 16.00 2.09 -7.66
N THR A 151 16.71 1.08 -7.19
CA THR A 151 16.79 0.77 -5.76
C THR A 151 17.59 1.84 -5.01
N LEU A 152 18.74 2.26 -5.54
CA LEU A 152 19.55 3.32 -4.91
C LEU A 152 18.80 4.64 -4.85
N LEU A 153 18.13 5.05 -5.94
CA LEU A 153 17.26 6.25 -5.95
C LEU A 153 16.12 6.15 -4.93
N SER A 154 15.53 4.97 -4.77
CA SER A 154 14.48 4.73 -3.76
C SER A 154 15.04 4.85 -2.34
N ILE A 155 16.23 4.30 -2.08
CA ILE A 155 16.90 4.38 -0.77
C ILE A 155 17.28 5.83 -0.46
N GLU A 156 17.79 6.58 -1.42
CA GLU A 156 18.12 8.01 -1.26
C GLU A 156 16.88 8.83 -0.90
N ALA A 157 15.76 8.59 -1.60
CA ALA A 157 14.50 9.25 -1.30
C ALA A 157 14.00 8.95 0.13
N MET A 158 14.24 7.74 0.65
CA MET A 158 13.85 7.40 2.03
C MET A 158 14.73 8.03 3.10
N LYS A 159 15.97 8.45 2.75
CA LYS A 159 16.91 9.08 3.68
C LYS A 159 16.72 10.60 3.76
N SER A 160 16.08 11.21 2.77
CA SER A 160 15.79 12.65 2.71
C SER A 160 14.54 12.99 3.53
#